data_b2a5ae14cc9b22a9daef03dfef2b2ee6
#
_entry.id   b2a5ae14cc9b22a9daef03dfef2b2ee6
#
_cell.length_a   1.000
_cell.length_b   1.000
_cell.length_c   1.000
_cell.angle_alpha   90.00
_cell.angle_beta   90.00
_cell.angle_gamma   90.00
#
_symmetry.space_group_name_H-M   'P 1'
#
loop_
_entity.id
_entity.type
_entity.pdbx_description
1 polymer ?
#
loop_
_entity_poly.entity_id
_entity_poly.type
_entity_poly.pdbx_seq_one_letter_code
_entity_poly.pdbx_strand_id
1 'polypeptide(L)'
;SSAASDVYKRQGKSRKHHLVLALLAAEPQGKTEALPEADGLLARDYQQIIASYERQFQEEQIKMEQKYRDMMEYYTMWTHQIKTPIAAMRLLLQEEDTPLSREMQSELFQTEQYVQMALQYLRMEKMTSDLVFARYDLDALIR
;
A
#
# COMPACT_ATOMS: atom_id res chain seq x y z
N SER A 1 56.07 1.00 -3.62
CA SER A 1 55.22 0.00 -2.96
C SER A 1 54.06 0.60 -2.14
N SER A 2 54.17 1.82 -1.64
CA SER A 2 53.07 2.50 -0.90
C SER A 2 51.87 2.80 -1.81
N ALA A 3 52.09 3.31 -3.02
CA ALA A 3 51.04 3.67 -3.95
C ALA A 3 50.22 2.46 -4.42
N ALA A 4 50.82 1.30 -4.62
CA ALA A 4 50.13 0.07 -4.98
C ALA A 4 49.24 -0.46 -3.84
N SER A 5 49.71 -0.34 -2.60
CA SER A 5 48.93 -0.72 -1.42
C SER A 5 47.70 0.17 -1.23
N ASP A 6 47.84 1.48 -1.47
CA ASP A 6 46.73 2.44 -1.38
C ASP A 6 45.69 2.24 -2.49
N VAL A 7 46.14 1.92 -3.68
CA VAL A 7 45.24 1.56 -4.80
C VAL A 7 44.46 0.29 -4.48
N TYR A 8 45.11 -0.72 -3.91
CA TYR A 8 44.46 -1.98 -3.53
C TYR A 8 43.42 -1.80 -2.43
N LYS A 9 43.73 -0.97 -1.42
CA LYS A 9 42.81 -0.61 -0.35
C LYS A 9 41.58 0.17 -0.87
N ARG A 10 41.79 1.10 -1.80
CA ARG A 10 40.72 1.86 -2.44
C ARG A 10 39.83 0.95 -3.29
N GLN A 11 40.39 0.02 -4.07
CA GLN A 11 39.62 -0.95 -4.83
C GLN A 11 38.81 -1.90 -3.95
N GLY A 12 39.39 -2.39 -2.85
CA GLY A 12 38.69 -3.24 -1.89
C GLY A 12 37.50 -2.51 -1.23
N LYS A 13 37.68 -1.23 -0.88
CA LYS A 13 36.64 -0.41 -0.27
C LYS A 13 35.52 -0.09 -1.28
N SER A 14 35.88 0.18 -2.55
CA SER A 14 34.93 0.42 -3.63
C SER A 14 34.11 -0.83 -3.96
N ARG A 15 34.73 -2.02 -3.96
CA ARG A 15 34.01 -3.29 -4.19
C ARG A 15 33.00 -3.60 -3.07
N LYS A 16 33.38 -3.39 -1.80
CA LYS A 16 32.48 -3.57 -0.66
C LYS A 16 31.30 -2.59 -0.72
N HIS A 17 31.57 -1.35 -1.08
CA HIS A 17 30.54 -0.33 -1.26
C HIS A 17 29.56 -0.70 -2.37
N HIS A 18 30.07 -1.18 -3.50
CA HIS A 18 29.27 -1.62 -4.64
C HIS A 18 28.40 -2.84 -4.32
N LEU A 19 28.93 -3.81 -3.56
CA LEU A 19 28.19 -4.99 -3.11
C LEU A 19 27.02 -4.63 -2.18
N VAL A 20 27.25 -3.72 -1.22
CA VAL A 20 26.20 -3.27 -0.30
C VAL A 20 25.11 -2.50 -1.05
N LEU A 21 25.48 -1.63 -1.99
CA LEU A 21 24.51 -0.91 -2.82
C LEU A 21 23.71 -1.86 -3.72
N ALA A 22 24.34 -2.89 -4.28
CA ALA A 22 23.65 -3.91 -5.09
C ALA A 22 22.67 -4.75 -4.26
N LEU A 23 23.02 -5.09 -3.02
CA LEU A 23 22.13 -5.80 -2.09
C LEU A 23 20.94 -4.94 -1.67
N LEU A 24 21.17 -3.65 -1.40
CA LEU A 24 20.11 -2.70 -1.05
C LEU A 24 19.18 -2.40 -2.24
N ALA A 25 19.72 -2.38 -3.46
CA ALA A 25 18.92 -2.20 -4.67
C ALA A 25 18.03 -3.40 -5.00
N ALA A 26 18.39 -4.60 -4.51
CA ALA A 26 17.58 -5.81 -4.65
C ALA A 26 16.39 -5.84 -3.68
N GLU A 27 16.42 -5.04 -2.62
CA GLU A 27 15.33 -4.90 -1.65
C GLU A 27 14.51 -3.64 -1.94
N PRO A 28 13.22 -3.75 -2.30
CA PRO A 28 12.39 -2.60 -2.66
C PRO A 28 12.12 -1.63 -1.51
N GLN A 29 12.56 -1.94 -0.30
CA GLN A 29 12.44 -1.11 0.90
C GLN A 29 13.78 -0.84 1.59
N GLY A 30 14.87 -0.77 0.82
CA GLY A 30 16.20 -0.45 1.36
C GLY A 30 16.14 0.80 2.24
N LYS A 31 16.42 0.63 3.54
CA LYS A 31 16.51 1.76 4.45
C LYS A 31 17.81 2.50 4.19
N THR A 32 17.71 3.79 3.91
CA THR A 32 18.89 4.67 3.71
C THR A 32 19.86 4.63 4.88
N GLU A 33 19.36 4.31 6.08
CA GLU A 33 20.17 4.13 7.30
C GLU A 33 21.16 2.95 7.23
N ALA A 34 20.90 1.97 6.34
CA ALA A 34 21.78 0.81 6.13
C ALA A 34 22.88 1.07 5.07
N LEU A 35 22.93 2.26 4.46
CA LEU A 35 23.97 2.62 3.50
C LEU A 35 25.33 2.75 4.17
N PRO A 36 26.42 2.26 3.53
CA PRO A 36 27.75 2.43 4.07
C PRO A 36 28.14 3.91 4.11
N GLU A 37 29.00 4.27 5.08
CA GLU A 37 29.49 5.62 5.24
C GLU A 37 30.13 6.14 3.94
N ALA A 38 29.71 7.33 3.50
CA ALA A 38 30.12 7.89 2.22
C ALA A 38 31.58 8.32 2.25
N ASP A 39 32.36 7.79 1.34
CA ASP A 39 33.76 8.16 1.12
C ASP A 39 33.91 8.93 -0.18
N GLY A 40 34.01 10.25 -0.04
CA GLY A 40 34.15 11.18 -1.17
C GLY A 40 32.85 11.92 -1.53
N LEU A 41 33.04 13.01 -2.25
CA LEU A 41 31.95 13.95 -2.60
C LEU A 41 30.88 13.29 -3.48
N LEU A 42 31.31 12.49 -4.47
CA LEU A 42 30.43 11.81 -5.42
C LEU A 42 29.54 10.77 -4.70
N ALA A 43 30.11 10.00 -3.76
CA ALA A 43 29.37 9.03 -2.99
C ALA A 43 28.31 9.69 -2.09
N ARG A 44 28.62 10.85 -1.52
CA ARG A 44 27.66 11.65 -0.75
C ARG A 44 26.51 12.15 -1.60
N ASP A 45 26.81 12.64 -2.81
CA ASP A 45 25.79 13.12 -3.74
C ASP A 45 24.83 11.99 -4.14
N TYR A 46 25.33 10.80 -4.46
CA TYR A 46 24.51 9.62 -4.74
C TYR A 46 23.66 9.20 -3.54
N GLN A 47 24.20 9.24 -2.33
CA GLN A 47 23.45 8.91 -1.11
C GLN A 47 22.33 9.92 -0.85
N GLN A 48 22.57 11.21 -1.10
CA GLN A 48 21.55 12.25 -0.97
C GLN A 48 20.42 12.05 -1.97
N ILE A 49 20.74 11.68 -3.22
CA ILE A 49 19.74 11.38 -4.25
C ILE A 49 18.90 10.17 -3.82
N ILE A 50 19.53 9.08 -3.38
CA ILE A 50 18.83 7.88 -2.90
C ILE A 50 17.92 8.22 -1.72
N ALA A 51 18.41 8.98 -0.75
CA ALA A 51 17.62 9.41 0.42
C ALA A 51 16.42 10.28 0.01
N SER A 52 16.56 11.13 -0.98
CA SER A 52 15.49 11.97 -1.49
C SER A 52 14.41 11.13 -2.19
N TYR A 53 14.78 10.15 -3.01
CA TYR A 53 13.85 9.23 -3.65
C TYR A 53 13.11 8.36 -2.64
N GLU A 54 13.79 7.85 -1.63
CA GLU A 54 13.17 7.04 -0.58
C GLU A 54 12.13 7.85 0.20
N ARG A 55 12.45 9.09 0.56
CA ARG A 55 11.52 10.00 1.24
C ARG A 55 10.29 10.28 0.38
N GLN A 56 10.51 10.58 -0.91
CA GLN A 56 9.42 10.83 -1.86
C GLN A 56 8.52 9.60 -2.02
N PHE A 57 9.10 8.42 -2.11
CA PHE A 57 8.36 7.16 -2.18
C PHE A 57 7.53 6.91 -0.92
N GLN A 58 8.08 7.14 0.27
CA GLN A 58 7.36 7.01 1.53
C GLN A 58 6.21 8.02 1.63
N GLU A 59 6.43 9.26 1.23
CA GLU A 59 5.38 10.29 1.19
C GLU A 59 4.25 9.92 0.23
N GLU A 60 4.56 9.36 -0.93
CA GLU A 60 3.55 8.88 -1.87
C GLU A 60 2.75 7.70 -1.32
N GLN A 61 3.40 6.76 -0.64
CA GLN A 61 2.73 5.66 0.04
C GLN A 61 1.76 6.13 1.12
N ILE A 62 2.19 7.07 1.96
CA ILE A 62 1.33 7.66 2.99
C ILE A 62 0.12 8.35 2.38
N LYS A 63 0.31 9.11 1.29
CA LYS A 63 -0.79 9.75 0.56
C LYS A 63 -1.76 8.73 -0.04
N MET A 64 -1.26 7.65 -0.60
CA MET A 64 -2.08 6.56 -1.14
C MET A 64 -2.90 5.87 -0.06
N GLU A 65 -2.30 5.56 1.09
CA GLU A 65 -3.00 4.98 2.23
C GLU A 65 -4.07 5.91 2.77
N GLN A 66 -3.78 7.21 2.86
CA GLN A 66 -4.75 8.21 3.29
C GLN A 66 -5.94 8.30 2.34
N LYS A 67 -5.69 8.37 1.04
CA LYS A 67 -6.75 8.35 0.02
C LYS A 67 -7.61 7.09 0.10
N TYR A 68 -7.00 5.95 0.31
CA TYR A 68 -7.71 4.68 0.46
C TYR A 68 -8.60 4.68 1.70
N ARG A 69 -8.08 5.16 2.82
CA ARG A 69 -8.81 5.28 4.10
C ARG A 69 -10.00 6.21 3.97
N ASP A 70 -9.81 7.39 3.37
CA ASP A 70 -10.87 8.37 3.11
C ASP A 70 -11.97 7.78 2.20
N MET A 71 -11.56 7.06 1.17
CA MET A 71 -12.49 6.36 0.28
C MET A 71 -13.30 5.29 1.01
N MET A 72 -12.67 4.50 1.90
CA MET A 72 -13.34 3.48 2.71
C MET A 72 -14.34 4.09 3.70
N GLU A 73 -13.99 5.21 4.35
CA GLU A 73 -14.90 5.95 5.21
C GLU A 73 -16.10 6.47 4.43
N TYR A 74 -15.87 7.04 3.26
CA TYR A 74 -16.93 7.51 2.37
C TYR A 74 -17.90 6.39 1.97
N TYR A 75 -17.39 5.25 1.50
CA TYR A 75 -18.22 4.12 1.12
C TYR A 75 -18.96 3.49 2.30
N THR A 76 -18.35 3.45 3.46
CA THR A 76 -19.01 2.96 4.68
C THR A 76 -20.17 3.86 5.08
N MET A 77 -19.97 5.18 5.06
CA MET A 77 -21.01 6.16 5.33
C MET A 77 -22.13 6.08 4.26
N TRP A 78 -21.76 5.98 3.00
CA TRP A 78 -22.71 5.82 1.90
C TRP A 78 -23.57 4.56 2.04
N THR A 79 -22.97 3.44 2.43
CA THR A 79 -23.68 2.18 2.69
C THR A 79 -24.71 2.35 3.79
N HIS A 80 -24.37 3.03 4.87
CA HIS A 80 -25.33 3.33 5.95
C HIS A 80 -26.46 4.24 5.49
N GLN A 81 -26.15 5.26 4.71
CA GLN A 81 -27.14 6.19 4.17
C GLN A 81 -28.10 5.56 3.18
N ILE A 82 -27.63 4.61 2.36
CA ILE A 82 -28.48 3.92 1.37
C ILE A 82 -29.37 2.84 2.01
N LYS A 83 -28.96 2.24 3.13
CA LYS A 83 -29.76 1.27 3.88
C LYS A 83 -31.06 1.87 4.42
N THR A 84 -31.07 3.11 4.82
CA THR A 84 -32.25 3.80 5.37
C THR A 84 -33.38 3.90 4.35
N PRO A 85 -33.18 4.46 3.12
CA PRO A 85 -34.24 4.49 2.12
C PRO A 85 -34.66 3.09 1.62
N ILE A 86 -33.73 2.14 1.54
CA ILE A 86 -34.05 0.73 1.20
C ILE A 86 -34.98 0.13 2.25
N ALA A 87 -34.70 0.32 3.54
CA ALA A 87 -35.56 -0.15 4.62
C ALA A 87 -36.95 0.51 4.58
N ALA A 88 -37.00 1.81 4.30
CA ALA A 88 -38.26 2.54 4.15
C ALA A 88 -39.11 2.00 2.97
N MET A 89 -38.49 1.78 1.81
CA MET A 89 -39.15 1.17 0.65
C MET A 89 -39.65 -0.25 0.93
N ARG A 90 -38.87 -1.05 1.67
CA ARG A 90 -39.25 -2.40 2.08
C ARG A 90 -40.51 -2.36 2.96
N LEU A 91 -40.57 -1.44 3.93
CA LEU A 91 -41.73 -1.27 4.81
C LEU A 91 -42.98 -0.86 4.01
N LEU A 92 -42.84 0.09 3.07
CA LEU A 92 -43.95 0.51 2.21
C LEU A 92 -44.47 -0.61 1.32
N LEU A 93 -43.60 -1.47 0.78
CA LEU A 93 -43.99 -2.60 -0.06
C LEU A 93 -44.59 -3.75 0.74
N GLN A 94 -44.38 -3.83 2.04
CA GLN A 94 -45.01 -4.83 2.90
C GLN A 94 -46.47 -4.55 3.21
N GLU A 95 -46.94 -3.31 3.04
CA GLU A 95 -48.32 -2.93 3.29
C GLU A 95 -49.29 -3.52 2.23
N GLU A 96 -48.79 -3.81 1.03
CA GLU A 96 -49.57 -4.39 -0.07
C GLU A 96 -48.96 -5.72 -0.54
N ASP A 97 -49.69 -6.82 -0.44
CA ASP A 97 -49.25 -8.10 -0.96
C ASP A 97 -49.74 -8.30 -2.39
N THR A 98 -49.09 -7.65 -3.33
CA THR A 98 -49.33 -7.78 -4.77
C THR A 98 -48.15 -8.49 -5.47
N PRO A 99 -48.33 -9.11 -6.65
CA PRO A 99 -47.21 -9.63 -7.42
C PRO A 99 -46.14 -8.59 -7.71
N LEU A 100 -46.53 -7.35 -7.96
CA LEU A 100 -45.63 -6.21 -8.20
C LEU A 100 -44.83 -5.86 -6.96
N SER A 101 -45.46 -5.82 -5.78
CA SER A 101 -44.74 -5.52 -4.53
C SER A 101 -43.72 -6.58 -4.20
N ARG A 102 -44.00 -7.84 -4.46
CA ARG A 102 -43.06 -8.97 -4.28
C ARG A 102 -41.87 -8.89 -5.23
N GLU A 103 -42.10 -8.51 -6.48
CA GLU A 103 -41.02 -8.30 -7.45
C GLU A 103 -40.15 -7.14 -7.05
N MET A 104 -40.70 -6.02 -6.62
CA MET A 104 -39.94 -4.86 -6.11
C MET A 104 -39.16 -5.20 -4.85
N GLN A 105 -39.68 -5.99 -3.93
CA GLN A 105 -38.95 -6.48 -2.75
C GLN A 105 -37.72 -7.32 -3.14
N SER A 106 -37.86 -8.17 -4.17
CA SER A 106 -36.76 -8.97 -4.71
C SER A 106 -35.67 -8.08 -5.30
N GLU A 107 -36.04 -7.06 -6.07
CA GLU A 107 -35.08 -6.10 -6.64
C GLU A 107 -34.36 -5.28 -5.55
N LEU A 108 -35.08 -4.85 -4.51
CA LEU A 108 -34.48 -4.19 -3.35
C LEU A 108 -33.47 -5.08 -2.62
N PHE A 109 -33.80 -6.35 -2.44
CA PHE A 109 -32.90 -7.31 -1.86
C PHE A 109 -31.62 -7.48 -2.67
N GLN A 110 -31.74 -7.61 -3.98
CA GLN A 110 -30.59 -7.70 -4.89
C GLN A 110 -29.73 -6.42 -4.82
N THR A 111 -30.34 -5.25 -4.79
CA THR A 111 -29.65 -3.98 -4.67
C THR A 111 -28.83 -3.93 -3.37
N GLU A 112 -29.40 -4.35 -2.27
CA GLU A 112 -28.71 -4.42 -0.97
C GLU A 112 -27.52 -5.39 -1.03
N GLN A 113 -27.66 -6.52 -1.69
CA GLN A 113 -26.58 -7.48 -1.90
C GLN A 113 -25.42 -6.88 -2.73
N TYR A 114 -25.71 -6.16 -3.79
CA TYR A 114 -24.69 -5.49 -4.61
C TYR A 114 -23.92 -4.42 -3.82
N VAL A 115 -24.59 -3.65 -3.01
CA VAL A 115 -23.95 -2.66 -2.11
C VAL A 115 -23.00 -3.35 -1.13
N GLN A 116 -23.43 -4.45 -0.52
CA GLN A 116 -22.58 -5.24 0.39
C GLN A 116 -21.37 -5.86 -0.32
N MET A 117 -21.56 -6.40 -1.51
CA MET A 117 -20.49 -6.98 -2.32
C MET A 117 -19.44 -5.93 -2.70
N ALA A 118 -19.84 -4.74 -3.11
CA ALA A 118 -18.93 -3.66 -3.45
C ALA A 118 -18.05 -3.27 -2.26
N LEU A 119 -18.62 -3.15 -1.05
CA LEU A 119 -17.88 -2.82 0.15
C LEU A 119 -16.92 -3.95 0.58
N GLN A 120 -17.36 -5.20 0.47
CA GLN A 120 -16.50 -6.36 0.75
C GLN A 120 -15.32 -6.46 -0.22
N TYR A 121 -15.54 -6.20 -1.50
CA TYR A 121 -14.47 -6.19 -2.51
C TYR A 121 -13.38 -5.17 -2.18
N LEU A 122 -13.75 -3.96 -1.81
CA LEU A 122 -12.81 -2.91 -1.42
C LEU A 122 -12.02 -3.28 -0.16
N ARG A 123 -12.65 -3.91 0.84
CA ARG A 123 -11.98 -4.39 2.06
C ARG A 123 -11.00 -5.54 1.76
N MET A 124 -11.36 -6.46 0.88
CA MET A 124 -10.51 -7.58 0.47
C MET A 124 -9.28 -7.09 -0.29
N GLU A 125 -9.41 -6.13 -1.18
CA GLU A 125 -8.30 -5.53 -1.92
C GLU A 125 -7.26 -4.91 -0.97
N LYS A 126 -7.71 -4.20 0.07
CA LYS A 126 -6.82 -3.69 1.12
C LYS A 126 -6.13 -4.80 1.91
N MET A 127 -6.85 -5.82 2.35
CA MET A 127 -6.27 -6.96 3.08
C MET A 127 -5.20 -7.66 2.26
N THR A 128 -5.42 -7.87 0.98
CA THR A 128 -4.44 -8.48 0.07
C THR A 128 -3.20 -7.60 -0.05
N SER A 129 -3.35 -6.30 -0.19
CA SER A 129 -2.26 -5.34 -0.22
C SER A 129 -1.46 -5.35 1.08
N ASP A 130 -2.12 -5.27 2.23
CA ASP A 130 -1.48 -5.30 3.56
C ASP A 130 -0.74 -6.62 3.81
N LEU A 131 -1.27 -7.76 3.38
CA LEU A 131 -0.63 -9.07 3.47
C LEU A 131 0.63 -9.17 2.60
N VAL A 132 0.61 -8.60 1.41
CA VAL A 132 1.80 -8.54 0.54
C VAL A 132 2.89 -7.72 1.21
N PHE A 133 2.58 -6.56 1.78
CA PHE A 133 3.55 -5.74 2.53
C PHE A 133 4.09 -6.45 3.77
N ALA A 134 3.23 -7.08 4.57
CA ALA A 134 3.65 -7.84 5.76
C ALA A 134 4.56 -9.03 5.42
N ARG A 135 4.35 -9.67 4.27
CA ARG A 135 5.20 -10.77 3.80
C ARG A 135 6.60 -10.29 3.42
N TYR A 136 6.70 -9.12 2.78
CA TYR A 136 8.00 -8.52 2.47
C TYR A 136 8.77 -8.11 3.74
N ASP A 137 8.09 -7.56 4.74
CA ASP A 137 8.72 -7.21 6.02
C ASP A 137 9.22 -8.45 6.78
N LEU A 138 8.47 -9.55 6.75
CA LEU A 138 8.89 -10.82 7.36
C LEU A 138 10.09 -11.44 6.66
N ASP A 139 10.13 -11.43 5.34
CA ASP A 139 11.27 -11.94 4.57
C ASP A 139 12.55 -11.10 4.81
N ALA A 140 12.40 -9.80 5.03
CA ALA A 140 13.51 -8.92 5.39
C ALA A 140 14.04 -9.17 6.81
N LEU A 141 13.18 -9.63 7.75
CA LEU A 141 13.54 -9.93 9.14
C LEU A 141 14.21 -11.30 9.30
N ILE A 142 13.93 -12.26 8.40
CA ILE A 142 14.45 -13.63 8.46
C ILE A 142 15.82 -13.78 7.78
N ARG A 143 16.26 -12.79 6.98
CA ARG A 143 17.58 -12.73 6.33
C ARG A 143 18.55 -11.83 7.06
#